data_a2428688be56c55a1570cfcc991ba7cd
#
_entry.id   a2428688be56c55a1570cfcc991ba7cd
#
_cell.length_a   1.000
_cell.length_b   1.000
_cell.length_c   1.000
_cell.angle_alpha   90.00
_cell.angle_beta   90.00
_cell.angle_gamma   90.00
#
_symmetry.space_group_name_H-M   'P 1'
#
loop_
_entity.id
_entity.type
_entity.pdbx_description
1 polymer ?
#
loop_
_entity_poly.entity_id
_entity_poly.type
_entity_poly.pdbx_seq_one_letter_code
_entity_poly.pdbx_strand_id
1 'polypeptide(L)'
;MQETQNENNHSALKMSLNVQKDKLAEAVNHVMKAVSAKTTIPILTGIKLTAGSDGLVLTGSNSDLSIKARIPLTEEDEENAVVHAPGSIVLPSRLFSEMVRKLPAAEVAIEVDTRLIAKITSGQSEFNLNGLDPDEYPNLPVVDEKDAFSIRKDLLKDIIRQTVYAVSATETRPVLTGVNWILKAGSLECVATDSHRLSQRSVNVENNRNEETRALVIPGASLTELEKIIDDDGDQMVDIVMSSNQILFKFGNIQFYSRLLDGKYPDTSRLIPTDSKSEMVVDTAQLYHSIDRASLLAREDRNNVVKLRADNKNIEISSQSLELGRVFETFQADEFTGDPVRISFSAKFMMDALGRIDAERVRIYFIGPMRPIIIRPVGDQQILMLVLPIRTF
;
A
#
# COMPACT_ATOMS: atom_id res chain seq x y z
N MET A 1 -21.45 39.03 55.23
CA MET A 1 -21.40 39.44 53.84
C MET A 1 -19.96 39.22 53.36
N GLN A 2 -19.69 38.10 52.76
CA GLN A 2 -18.49 37.84 51.98
C GLN A 2 -18.96 37.31 50.64
N GLU A 3 -18.95 38.20 49.64
CA GLU A 3 -19.16 37.87 48.25
C GLU A 3 -17.94 37.07 47.75
N THR A 4 -18.11 35.81 47.49
CA THR A 4 -17.19 34.96 46.76
C THR A 4 -17.25 35.41 45.31
N GLN A 5 -16.27 36.18 44.87
CA GLN A 5 -16.00 36.43 43.44
C GLN A 5 -15.58 35.12 42.80
N ASN A 6 -16.49 34.57 42.01
CA ASN A 6 -16.20 33.51 41.07
C ASN A 6 -15.48 34.16 39.87
N GLU A 7 -14.15 34.27 39.94
CA GLU A 7 -13.33 34.62 38.76
C GLU A 7 -13.48 33.49 37.74
N ASN A 8 -14.37 33.67 36.79
CA ASN A 8 -14.40 32.95 35.52
C ASN A 8 -13.12 33.29 34.78
N ASN A 9 -12.10 32.50 35.00
CA ASN A 9 -10.83 32.54 34.24
C ASN A 9 -11.09 31.91 32.86
N HIS A 10 -11.77 32.65 31.97
CA HIS A 10 -11.79 32.34 30.54
C HIS A 10 -10.38 32.57 29.98
N SER A 11 -9.46 31.63 30.21
CA SER A 11 -8.25 31.61 29.44
C SER A 11 -8.68 31.55 27.97
N ALA A 12 -8.20 32.48 27.15
CA ALA A 12 -8.52 32.50 25.71
C ALA A 12 -8.21 31.15 25.10
N LEU A 13 -9.22 30.49 24.52
CA LEU A 13 -9.05 29.22 23.83
C LEU A 13 -8.28 29.46 22.52
N LYS A 14 -7.27 28.66 22.26
CA LYS A 14 -6.47 28.67 21.02
C LYS A 14 -7.16 27.85 19.92
N MET A 15 -8.00 26.87 20.27
CA MET A 15 -8.81 26.04 19.37
C MET A 15 -10.01 25.49 20.14
N SER A 16 -11.19 25.42 19.50
CA SER A 16 -12.36 24.78 20.08
C SER A 16 -13.27 24.22 18.99
N LEU A 17 -13.68 22.96 19.13
CA LEU A 17 -14.57 22.28 18.20
C LEU A 17 -15.30 21.11 18.85
N ASN A 18 -16.45 20.76 18.24
CA ASN A 18 -17.13 19.50 18.46
C ASN A 18 -16.98 18.65 17.19
N VAL A 19 -16.85 17.34 17.32
CA VAL A 19 -16.69 16.43 16.20
C VAL A 19 -17.35 15.08 16.50
N GLN A 20 -17.94 14.46 15.49
CA GLN A 20 -18.48 13.10 15.60
C GLN A 20 -17.34 12.10 15.86
N LYS A 21 -17.50 11.28 16.90
CA LYS A 21 -16.48 10.31 17.35
C LYS A 21 -16.06 9.35 16.24
N ASP A 22 -17.01 8.80 15.50
CA ASP A 22 -16.72 7.78 14.48
C ASP A 22 -15.91 8.38 13.33
N LYS A 23 -16.25 9.60 12.88
CA LYS A 23 -15.46 10.34 11.88
C LYS A 23 -14.07 10.68 12.40
N LEU A 24 -13.95 11.06 13.67
CA LEU A 24 -12.65 11.32 14.31
C LEU A 24 -11.80 10.04 14.40
N ALA A 25 -12.41 8.91 14.80
CA ALA A 25 -11.72 7.63 14.93
C ALA A 25 -11.24 7.11 13.56
N GLU A 26 -12.05 7.26 12.53
CA GLU A 26 -11.68 6.92 11.15
C GLU A 26 -10.50 7.76 10.66
N ALA A 27 -10.58 9.10 10.79
CA ALA A 27 -9.51 10.00 10.38
C ALA A 27 -8.20 9.74 11.15
N VAL A 28 -8.27 9.48 12.46
CA VAL A 28 -7.13 9.07 13.28
C VAL A 28 -6.54 7.76 12.77
N ASN A 29 -7.36 6.75 12.46
CA ASN A 29 -6.87 5.47 11.95
C ASN A 29 -6.14 5.62 10.61
N HIS A 30 -6.61 6.49 9.72
CA HIS A 30 -5.95 6.78 8.45
C HIS A 30 -4.57 7.44 8.67
N VAL A 31 -4.50 8.54 9.43
CA VAL A 31 -3.24 9.27 9.61
C VAL A 31 -2.21 8.50 10.42
N MET A 32 -2.64 7.58 11.31
CA MET A 32 -1.75 6.69 12.06
C MET A 32 -0.88 5.81 11.16
N LYS A 33 -1.29 5.52 9.92
CA LYS A 33 -0.49 4.75 8.94
C LYS A 33 0.78 5.50 8.50
N ALA A 34 0.78 6.84 8.60
CA ALA A 34 1.96 7.66 8.31
C ALA A 34 2.81 7.96 9.54
N VAL A 35 2.36 7.65 10.75
CA VAL A 35 3.12 7.96 11.96
C VAL A 35 4.07 6.82 12.31
N SER A 36 5.34 7.15 12.53
CA SER A 36 6.37 6.18 12.95
C SER A 36 6.77 6.41 14.41
N ALA A 37 6.82 5.34 15.19
CA ALA A 37 7.39 5.38 16.54
C ALA A 37 8.93 5.55 16.54
N LYS A 38 9.58 5.27 15.40
CA LYS A 38 11.04 5.38 15.20
C LYS A 38 11.31 6.52 14.23
N THR A 39 11.36 7.76 14.73
CA THR A 39 11.71 8.94 13.94
C THR A 39 12.79 9.74 14.64
N THR A 40 13.66 10.40 13.86
CA THR A 40 14.68 11.35 14.35
C THR A 40 14.10 12.73 14.62
N ILE A 41 12.86 12.99 14.20
CA ILE A 41 12.16 14.26 14.37
C ILE A 41 11.01 14.04 15.38
N PRO A 42 11.18 14.39 16.66
CA PRO A 42 10.25 14.01 17.73
C PRO A 42 8.79 14.40 17.50
N ILE A 43 8.55 15.57 16.89
CA ILE A 43 7.17 16.05 16.65
C ILE A 43 6.38 15.16 15.69
N LEU A 44 7.05 14.41 14.80
CA LEU A 44 6.42 13.46 13.89
C LEU A 44 5.90 12.17 14.57
N THR A 45 6.17 12.01 15.88
CA THR A 45 5.47 10.99 16.68
C THR A 45 4.04 11.39 17.04
N GLY A 46 3.67 12.65 16.77
CA GLY A 46 2.35 13.21 17.01
C GLY A 46 1.47 13.27 15.76
N ILE A 47 0.17 13.49 15.97
CA ILE A 47 -0.80 13.85 14.96
C ILE A 47 -1.09 15.34 15.08
N LYS A 48 -0.95 16.09 13.99
CA LYS A 48 -1.35 17.50 13.93
C LYS A 48 -2.86 17.57 13.64
N LEU A 49 -3.59 18.27 14.51
CA LEU A 49 -4.99 18.64 14.32
C LEU A 49 -5.03 20.12 13.90
N THR A 50 -5.82 20.44 12.89
CA THR A 50 -6.04 21.83 12.45
C THR A 50 -7.53 22.00 12.21
N ALA A 51 -8.17 22.86 13.02
CA ALA A 51 -9.55 23.25 12.88
C ALA A 51 -9.65 24.59 12.13
N GLY A 52 -10.51 24.64 11.12
CA GLY A 52 -10.70 25.83 10.29
C GLY A 52 -12.08 25.92 9.66
N SER A 53 -12.24 26.83 8.69
CA SER A 53 -13.50 27.04 7.97
C SER A 53 -14.02 25.80 7.24
N ASP A 54 -13.12 24.88 6.86
CA ASP A 54 -13.43 23.69 6.05
C ASP A 54 -13.62 22.42 6.90
N GLY A 55 -13.57 22.54 8.23
CA GLY A 55 -13.68 21.45 9.17
C GLY A 55 -12.41 21.16 9.95
N LEU A 56 -12.24 19.91 10.37
CA LEU A 56 -11.06 19.43 11.08
C LEU A 56 -10.16 18.63 10.14
N VAL A 57 -8.88 19.01 10.04
CA VAL A 57 -7.86 18.28 9.29
C VAL A 57 -6.90 17.63 10.25
N LEU A 58 -6.74 16.32 10.14
CA LEU A 58 -5.70 15.56 10.82
C LEU A 58 -4.54 15.32 9.87
N THR A 59 -3.30 15.44 10.37
CA THR A 59 -2.10 15.15 9.58
C THR A 59 -1.17 14.23 10.37
N GLY A 60 -0.81 13.11 9.78
CA GLY A 60 0.25 12.21 10.23
C GLY A 60 1.37 12.20 9.22
N SER A 61 2.62 12.14 9.66
CA SER A 61 3.77 12.15 8.77
C SER A 61 4.95 11.39 9.37
N ASN A 62 5.76 10.82 8.50
CA ASN A 62 7.14 10.43 8.76
C ASN A 62 8.03 11.03 7.66
N SER A 63 9.29 10.62 7.55
CA SER A 63 10.21 11.19 6.55
C SER A 63 9.80 10.93 5.10
N ASP A 64 9.03 9.87 4.84
CA ASP A 64 8.78 9.35 3.49
C ASP A 64 7.32 9.41 3.08
N LEU A 65 6.43 9.41 4.06
CA LEU A 65 4.98 9.30 3.88
C LEU A 65 4.25 10.33 4.73
N SER A 66 3.23 10.96 4.17
CA SER A 66 2.33 11.85 4.90
C SER A 66 0.89 11.63 4.48
N ILE A 67 -0.02 11.68 5.44
CA ILE A 67 -1.44 11.51 5.22
C ILE A 67 -2.19 12.67 5.85
N LYS A 68 -3.05 13.31 5.07
CA LYS A 68 -4.08 14.23 5.58
C LYS A 68 -5.44 13.55 5.47
N ALA A 69 -6.19 13.57 6.55
CA ALA A 69 -7.60 13.17 6.58
C ALA A 69 -8.43 14.39 7.02
N ARG A 70 -9.37 14.80 6.20
CA ARG A 70 -10.28 15.91 6.48
C ARG A 70 -11.61 15.37 6.98
N ILE A 71 -12.15 15.97 8.04
CA ILE A 71 -13.52 15.81 8.48
C ILE A 71 -14.24 17.11 8.11
N PRO A 72 -15.04 17.15 7.05
CA PRO A 72 -15.78 18.36 6.65
C PRO A 72 -16.82 18.71 7.73
N LEU A 73 -17.24 19.98 7.80
CA LEU A 73 -18.27 20.41 8.74
C LEU A 73 -19.57 19.64 8.53
N THR A 74 -19.96 19.45 7.27
CA THR A 74 -21.14 18.67 6.85
C THR A 74 -20.78 17.76 5.68
N GLU A 75 -21.40 16.58 5.61
CA GLU A 75 -21.30 15.63 4.51
C GLU A 75 -22.64 14.89 4.39
N GLU A 76 -23.22 14.81 3.20
CA GLU A 76 -24.51 14.16 2.93
C GLU A 76 -25.66 14.64 3.88
N ASP A 77 -25.69 15.93 4.17
CA ASP A 77 -26.64 16.58 5.09
C ASP A 77 -26.46 16.23 6.58
N GLU A 78 -25.41 15.49 6.95
CA GLU A 78 -25.04 15.21 8.33
C GLU A 78 -23.98 16.18 8.85
N GLU A 79 -24.15 16.70 10.06
CA GLU A 79 -23.17 17.55 10.74
C GLU A 79 -22.07 16.67 11.36
N ASN A 80 -20.84 16.75 10.80
CA ASN A 80 -19.71 15.96 11.27
C ASN A 80 -18.84 16.70 12.29
N ALA A 81 -18.75 18.02 12.16
CA ALA A 81 -17.98 18.85 13.08
C ALA A 81 -18.51 20.28 13.14
N VAL A 82 -18.34 20.92 14.29
CA VAL A 82 -18.63 22.34 14.51
C VAL A 82 -17.36 22.99 15.05
N VAL A 83 -16.81 23.96 14.32
CA VAL A 83 -15.63 24.70 14.76
C VAL A 83 -16.04 26.01 15.40
N HIS A 84 -15.80 26.14 16.72
CA HIS A 84 -16.11 27.35 17.50
C HIS A 84 -14.96 28.36 17.49
N ALA A 85 -13.73 27.86 17.55
CA ALA A 85 -12.51 28.67 17.42
C ALA A 85 -11.48 27.93 16.55
N PRO A 86 -11.04 28.52 15.42
CA PRO A 86 -10.03 27.92 14.58
C PRO A 86 -8.67 27.90 15.28
N GLY A 87 -7.86 26.87 14.98
CA GLY A 87 -6.54 26.72 15.56
C GLY A 87 -5.89 25.40 15.24
N SER A 88 -4.74 25.14 15.86
CA SER A 88 -4.00 23.88 15.63
C SER A 88 -3.28 23.43 16.89
N ILE A 89 -3.04 22.12 16.97
CA ILE A 89 -2.25 21.45 18.01
C ILE A 89 -1.65 20.15 17.47
N VAL A 90 -0.53 19.70 18.04
CA VAL A 90 0.00 18.36 17.80
C VAL A 90 -0.18 17.53 19.07
N LEU A 91 -0.83 16.37 18.95
CA LEU A 91 -1.12 15.46 20.06
C LEU A 91 -0.30 14.16 19.94
N PRO A 92 0.14 13.55 21.05
CA PRO A 92 0.84 12.27 21.04
C PRO A 92 -0.01 11.18 20.38
N SER A 93 0.40 10.68 19.22
CA SER A 93 -0.42 9.87 18.32
C SER A 93 -0.97 8.59 18.95
N ARG A 94 -0.10 7.84 19.65
CA ARG A 94 -0.46 6.57 20.25
C ARG A 94 -1.55 6.74 21.31
N LEU A 95 -1.32 7.67 22.26
CA LEU A 95 -2.25 7.92 23.34
C LEU A 95 -3.56 8.49 22.81
N PHE A 96 -3.49 9.45 21.89
CA PHE A 96 -4.67 10.04 21.25
C PHE A 96 -5.50 8.99 20.50
N SER A 97 -4.88 8.14 19.70
CA SER A 97 -5.55 7.06 18.98
C SER A 97 -6.20 6.03 19.93
N GLU A 98 -5.50 5.61 20.99
CA GLU A 98 -6.07 4.67 21.97
C GLU A 98 -7.24 5.28 22.73
N MET A 99 -7.17 6.57 23.06
CA MET A 99 -8.22 7.30 23.75
C MET A 99 -9.45 7.45 22.86
N VAL A 100 -9.32 7.96 21.64
CA VAL A 100 -10.45 8.19 20.72
C VAL A 100 -11.28 6.93 20.53
N ARG A 101 -10.63 5.77 20.39
CA ARG A 101 -11.33 4.48 20.26
C ARG A 101 -12.19 4.12 21.48
N LYS A 102 -11.82 4.61 22.67
CA LYS A 102 -12.47 4.27 23.95
C LYS A 102 -13.45 5.34 24.44
N LEU A 103 -13.62 6.45 23.74
CA LEU A 103 -14.57 7.50 24.12
C LEU A 103 -16.00 6.97 24.15
N PRO A 104 -16.81 7.33 25.17
CA PRO A 104 -18.13 6.70 25.39
C PRO A 104 -19.26 7.33 24.57
N ALA A 105 -19.20 8.62 24.22
CA ALA A 105 -20.28 9.33 23.53
C ALA A 105 -20.01 9.47 22.03
N ALA A 106 -21.07 9.66 21.25
CA ALA A 106 -21.00 9.85 19.80
C ALA A 106 -20.34 11.19 19.42
N GLU A 107 -20.42 12.19 20.29
CA GLU A 107 -19.80 13.52 20.08
C GLU A 107 -18.61 13.70 21.01
N VAL A 108 -17.60 14.39 20.50
CA VAL A 108 -16.34 14.70 21.19
C VAL A 108 -16.09 16.20 21.10
N ALA A 109 -15.97 16.86 22.25
CA ALA A 109 -15.51 18.24 22.32
C ALA A 109 -14.00 18.29 22.54
N ILE A 110 -13.31 19.13 21.79
CA ILE A 110 -11.84 19.36 21.89
C ILE A 110 -11.63 20.87 22.09
N GLU A 111 -11.03 21.22 23.21
CA GLU A 111 -10.67 22.60 23.58
C GLU A 111 -9.18 22.68 23.85
N VAL A 112 -8.49 23.65 23.27
CA VAL A 112 -7.02 23.85 23.46
C VAL A 112 -6.79 25.22 24.05
N ASP A 113 -6.08 25.26 25.17
CA ASP A 113 -5.70 26.50 25.84
C ASP A 113 -4.40 27.11 25.26
N THR A 114 -4.02 28.29 25.75
CA THR A 114 -2.79 28.98 25.32
C THR A 114 -1.49 28.27 25.72
N ARG A 115 -1.55 27.31 26.64
CA ARG A 115 -0.43 26.49 27.09
C ARG A 115 -0.32 25.17 26.30
N LEU A 116 -1.11 25.01 25.25
CA LEU A 116 -1.20 23.80 24.43
C LEU A 116 -1.66 22.57 25.23
N ILE A 117 -2.56 22.75 26.20
CA ILE A 117 -3.24 21.64 26.84
C ILE A 117 -4.56 21.43 26.11
N ALA A 118 -4.73 20.23 25.55
CA ALA A 118 -5.98 19.80 24.90
C ALA A 118 -6.88 19.13 25.93
N LYS A 119 -8.01 19.77 26.24
CA LYS A 119 -9.11 19.19 27.01
C LYS A 119 -10.05 18.49 26.03
N ILE A 120 -10.24 17.19 26.20
CA ILE A 120 -11.07 16.34 25.34
C ILE A 120 -12.18 15.75 26.18
N THR A 121 -13.42 16.09 25.83
CA THR A 121 -14.61 15.68 26.58
C THR A 121 -15.52 14.82 25.73
N SER A 122 -16.02 13.72 26.28
CA SER A 122 -16.99 12.84 25.65
C SER A 122 -17.94 12.26 26.71
N GLY A 123 -19.20 12.65 26.69
CA GLY A 123 -20.15 12.35 27.75
C GLY A 123 -19.66 12.88 29.12
N GLN A 124 -19.43 11.98 30.06
CA GLN A 124 -18.90 12.34 31.40
C GLN A 124 -17.38 12.09 31.51
N SER A 125 -16.72 11.71 30.45
CA SER A 125 -15.27 11.48 30.44
C SER A 125 -14.54 12.73 30.01
N GLU A 126 -13.49 13.10 30.75
CA GLU A 126 -12.64 14.23 30.46
C GLU A 126 -11.16 13.79 30.47
N PHE A 127 -10.43 14.18 29.44
CA PHE A 127 -8.99 13.94 29.29
C PHE A 127 -8.27 15.27 29.05
N ASN A 128 -7.15 15.46 29.72
CA ASN A 128 -6.28 16.61 29.49
C ASN A 128 -4.93 16.11 28.97
N LEU A 129 -4.63 16.42 27.69
CA LEU A 129 -3.41 16.01 27.02
C LEU A 129 -2.48 17.21 26.80
N ASN A 130 -1.19 17.04 27.15
CA ASN A 130 -0.17 18.01 26.76
C ASN A 130 0.10 17.87 25.26
N GLY A 131 -0.11 18.94 24.53
CA GLY A 131 0.21 19.03 23.12
C GLY A 131 1.59 19.65 22.87
N LEU A 132 2.00 19.64 21.60
CA LEU A 132 3.20 20.27 21.09
C LEU A 132 2.83 21.42 20.15
N ASP A 133 3.79 22.32 19.93
CA ASP A 133 3.58 23.48 19.06
C ASP A 133 3.36 23.04 17.60
N PRO A 134 2.20 23.33 16.99
CA PRO A 134 1.91 22.97 15.62
C PRO A 134 2.80 23.66 14.59
N ASP A 135 3.47 24.77 14.93
CA ASP A 135 4.36 25.49 14.04
C ASP A 135 5.70 24.75 13.82
N GLU A 136 6.09 23.87 14.76
CA GLU A 136 7.24 22.98 14.60
C GLU A 136 6.95 21.79 13.67
N TYR A 137 5.68 21.53 13.34
CA TYR A 137 5.31 20.40 12.48
C TYR A 137 5.63 20.73 11.02
N PRO A 138 6.40 19.87 10.31
CA PRO A 138 6.81 20.16 8.94
C PRO A 138 5.61 20.43 8.03
N ASN A 139 5.72 21.48 7.22
CA ASN A 139 4.72 21.74 6.19
C ASN A 139 4.80 20.67 5.11
N LEU A 140 3.63 20.17 4.69
CA LEU A 140 3.58 19.29 3.54
C LEU A 140 3.84 20.10 2.26
N PRO A 141 4.59 19.52 1.33
CA PRO A 141 4.90 20.22 0.09
C PRO A 141 3.63 20.45 -0.74
N VAL A 142 3.60 21.60 -1.40
CA VAL A 142 2.57 21.92 -2.38
C VAL A 142 2.92 21.20 -3.68
N VAL A 143 2.02 20.36 -4.17
CA VAL A 143 2.15 19.66 -5.45
C VAL A 143 1.39 20.43 -6.52
N ASP A 144 2.04 20.75 -7.63
CA ASP A 144 1.36 21.38 -8.78
C ASP A 144 0.48 20.33 -9.47
N GLU A 145 -0.82 20.59 -9.53
CA GLU A 145 -1.83 19.61 -10.01
C GLU A 145 -1.95 19.55 -11.55
N LYS A 146 -1.06 20.22 -12.29
CA LYS A 146 -1.14 20.29 -13.76
C LYS A 146 -1.06 18.93 -14.46
N ASP A 147 -0.46 17.95 -13.84
CA ASP A 147 -0.21 16.62 -14.40
C ASP A 147 -0.97 15.52 -13.63
N ALA A 148 -2.22 15.79 -13.29
CA ALA A 148 -3.09 14.83 -12.63
C ALA A 148 -3.74 13.88 -13.65
N PHE A 149 -3.88 12.61 -13.27
CA PHE A 149 -4.72 11.61 -13.94
C PHE A 149 -5.48 10.83 -12.88
N SER A 150 -6.55 10.16 -13.29
CA SER A 150 -7.41 9.45 -12.35
C SER A 150 -7.48 7.97 -12.68
N ILE A 151 -7.53 7.14 -11.64
CA ILE A 151 -7.71 5.68 -11.72
C ILE A 151 -8.83 5.28 -10.76
N ARG A 152 -9.63 4.27 -11.10
CA ARG A 152 -10.60 3.71 -10.16
C ARG A 152 -9.88 3.09 -8.96
N LYS A 153 -10.49 3.18 -7.77
CA LYS A 153 -9.95 2.66 -6.51
C LYS A 153 -9.62 1.17 -6.59
N ASP A 154 -10.54 0.35 -7.10
CA ASP A 154 -10.36 -1.09 -7.25
C ASP A 154 -9.16 -1.44 -8.15
N LEU A 155 -9.04 -0.75 -9.28
CA LEU A 155 -7.93 -0.95 -10.21
C LEU A 155 -6.58 -0.54 -9.60
N LEU A 156 -6.54 0.57 -8.84
CA LEU A 156 -5.33 0.99 -8.13
C LEU A 156 -4.92 -0.04 -7.07
N LYS A 157 -5.89 -0.57 -6.32
CA LYS A 157 -5.66 -1.61 -5.32
C LYS A 157 -5.10 -2.88 -5.95
N ASP A 158 -5.65 -3.29 -7.10
CA ASP A 158 -5.14 -4.42 -7.88
C ASP A 158 -3.72 -4.19 -8.40
N ILE A 159 -3.42 -3.02 -8.95
CA ILE A 159 -2.07 -2.65 -9.38
C ILE A 159 -1.07 -2.81 -8.23
N ILE A 160 -1.40 -2.27 -7.06
CA ILE A 160 -0.54 -2.36 -5.87
C ILE A 160 -0.35 -3.82 -5.46
N ARG A 161 -1.45 -4.56 -5.27
CA ARG A 161 -1.44 -5.96 -4.84
C ARG A 161 -0.64 -6.86 -5.78
N GLN A 162 -0.78 -6.62 -7.10
CA GLN A 162 -0.14 -7.42 -8.14
C GLN A 162 1.34 -7.07 -8.37
N THR A 163 1.83 -5.95 -7.84
CA THR A 163 3.22 -5.51 -8.08
C THR A 163 4.09 -5.46 -6.82
N VAL A 164 3.58 -4.92 -5.71
CA VAL A 164 4.35 -4.66 -4.48
C VAL A 164 5.03 -5.91 -3.90
N TYR A 165 4.43 -7.10 -4.06
CA TYR A 165 5.01 -8.34 -3.54
C TYR A 165 6.38 -8.68 -4.18
N ALA A 166 6.68 -8.13 -5.34
CA ALA A 166 7.91 -8.41 -6.10
C ALA A 166 9.04 -7.40 -5.82
N VAL A 167 8.84 -6.39 -4.97
CA VAL A 167 9.91 -5.47 -4.58
C VAL A 167 10.98 -6.17 -3.74
N SER A 168 12.19 -5.60 -3.75
CA SER A 168 13.29 -6.06 -2.91
C SER A 168 13.03 -5.75 -1.43
N ALA A 169 13.32 -6.70 -0.56
CA ALA A 169 13.33 -6.50 0.89
C ALA A 169 14.65 -5.90 1.40
N THR A 170 15.69 -5.83 0.56
CA THR A 170 17.01 -5.34 0.93
C THR A 170 17.31 -4.00 0.28
N GLU A 171 17.97 -3.12 1.03
CA GLU A 171 18.35 -1.77 0.58
C GLU A 171 19.67 -1.73 -0.20
N THR A 172 20.24 -2.88 -0.56
CA THR A 172 21.49 -2.95 -1.37
C THR A 172 21.34 -2.19 -2.70
N ARG A 173 20.13 -2.19 -3.25
CA ARG A 173 19.74 -1.36 -4.39
C ARG A 173 18.41 -0.69 -4.02
N PRO A 174 18.44 0.50 -3.41
CA PRO A 174 17.24 1.15 -2.87
C PRO A 174 16.10 1.29 -3.89
N VAL A 175 16.42 1.57 -5.16
CA VAL A 175 15.43 1.70 -6.23
C VAL A 175 14.57 0.43 -6.44
N LEU A 176 15.10 -0.77 -6.12
CA LEU A 176 14.36 -2.03 -6.22
C LEU A 176 13.41 -2.28 -5.02
N THR A 177 13.48 -1.48 -3.96
CA THR A 177 12.49 -1.54 -2.87
C THR A 177 11.17 -0.85 -3.23
N GLY A 178 11.10 -0.26 -4.41
CA GLY A 178 9.91 0.40 -4.95
C GLY A 178 9.36 -0.24 -6.22
N VAL A 179 8.18 0.23 -6.59
CA VAL A 179 7.51 -0.11 -7.85
C VAL A 179 7.75 1.02 -8.85
N ASN A 180 8.27 0.67 -10.01
CA ASN A 180 8.49 1.61 -11.11
C ASN A 180 7.18 1.84 -11.87
N TRP A 181 6.68 3.06 -11.88
CA TRP A 181 5.51 3.48 -12.63
C TRP A 181 5.95 4.26 -13.87
N ILE A 182 5.53 3.81 -15.04
CA ILE A 182 5.85 4.40 -16.34
C ILE A 182 4.53 4.85 -16.98
N LEU A 183 4.27 6.15 -16.91
CA LEU A 183 3.12 6.77 -17.56
C LEU A 183 3.48 7.13 -18.99
N LYS A 184 2.72 6.61 -19.93
CA LYS A 184 2.79 6.90 -21.38
C LYS A 184 1.43 7.48 -21.82
N ALA A 185 1.36 8.01 -23.05
CA ALA A 185 0.08 8.43 -23.60
C ALA A 185 -0.97 7.30 -23.52
N GLY A 186 -2.00 7.48 -22.70
CA GLY A 186 -3.12 6.54 -22.55
C GLY A 186 -2.83 5.25 -21.79
N SER A 187 -1.64 5.05 -21.21
CA SER A 187 -1.30 3.82 -20.46
C SER A 187 -0.37 4.06 -19.29
N LEU A 188 -0.59 3.29 -18.22
CA LEU A 188 0.30 3.21 -17.07
C LEU A 188 0.86 1.78 -16.99
N GLU A 189 2.18 1.64 -16.96
CA GLU A 189 2.88 0.38 -16.74
C GLU A 189 3.56 0.41 -15.37
N CYS A 190 3.28 -0.57 -14.53
CA CYS A 190 3.82 -0.71 -13.18
C CYS A 190 4.68 -1.96 -13.11
N VAL A 191 5.94 -1.83 -12.72
CA VAL A 191 6.90 -2.94 -12.70
C VAL A 191 7.63 -2.99 -11.36
N ALA A 192 7.73 -4.18 -10.78
CA ALA A 192 8.53 -4.45 -9.59
C ALA A 192 9.40 -5.68 -9.78
N THR A 193 10.63 -5.66 -9.24
CA THR A 193 11.55 -6.80 -9.24
C THR A 193 12.53 -6.73 -8.08
N ASP A 194 12.89 -7.91 -7.55
CA ASP A 194 13.96 -8.11 -6.57
C ASP A 194 15.21 -8.80 -7.18
N SER A 195 15.27 -8.89 -8.50
CA SER A 195 16.28 -9.62 -9.29
C SER A 195 16.08 -11.15 -9.37
N HIS A 196 15.13 -11.72 -8.63
CA HIS A 196 14.78 -13.16 -8.67
C HIS A 196 13.39 -13.40 -9.22
N ARG A 197 12.55 -12.41 -9.17
CA ARG A 197 11.19 -12.39 -9.70
C ARG A 197 10.87 -11.01 -10.24
N LEU A 198 9.86 -10.92 -11.07
CA LEU A 198 9.34 -9.67 -11.60
C LEU A 198 7.82 -9.74 -11.67
N SER A 199 7.17 -8.65 -11.40
CA SER A 199 5.76 -8.45 -11.72
C SER A 199 5.57 -7.20 -12.54
N GLN A 200 4.73 -7.30 -13.56
CA GLN A 200 4.35 -6.18 -14.42
C GLN A 200 2.83 -6.15 -14.57
N ARG A 201 2.25 -4.98 -14.36
CA ARG A 201 0.85 -4.68 -14.61
C ARG A 201 0.76 -3.47 -15.54
N SER A 202 0.01 -3.60 -16.63
CA SER A 202 -0.30 -2.50 -17.54
C SER A 202 -1.79 -2.19 -17.45
N VAL A 203 -2.16 -0.90 -17.47
CA VAL A 203 -3.55 -0.45 -17.46
C VAL A 203 -3.73 0.72 -18.40
N ASN A 204 -4.92 0.86 -18.97
CA ASN A 204 -5.28 2.05 -19.73
C ASN A 204 -5.71 3.14 -18.76
N VAL A 205 -5.23 4.35 -18.96
CA VAL A 205 -5.57 5.53 -18.17
C VAL A 205 -5.96 6.67 -19.09
N GLU A 206 -6.98 7.42 -18.71
CA GLU A 206 -7.34 8.64 -19.42
C GLU A 206 -6.35 9.74 -19.02
N ASN A 207 -5.34 9.93 -19.85
CA ASN A 207 -4.37 11.00 -19.68
C ASN A 207 -4.47 11.96 -20.87
N ASN A 208 -5.10 13.10 -20.64
CA ASN A 208 -5.42 14.07 -21.70
C ASN A 208 -4.25 15.01 -22.07
N ARG A 209 -3.05 14.87 -21.51
CA ARG A 209 -2.14 16.03 -21.54
C ARG A 209 -0.72 15.84 -22.01
N ASN A 210 -0.12 14.64 -22.10
CA ASN A 210 1.27 14.59 -22.55
C ASN A 210 1.64 13.31 -23.31
N GLU A 211 2.25 13.48 -24.48
CA GLU A 211 2.98 12.44 -25.22
C GLU A 211 4.30 12.04 -24.52
N GLU A 212 4.74 12.81 -23.52
CA GLU A 212 5.99 12.55 -22.81
C GLU A 212 5.86 11.36 -21.83
N THR A 213 6.76 10.41 -22.00
CA THR A 213 6.89 9.30 -21.04
C THR A 213 7.46 9.80 -19.73
N ARG A 214 6.77 9.57 -18.64
CA ARG A 214 7.23 9.82 -17.28
C ARG A 214 7.45 8.52 -16.53
N ALA A 215 8.60 8.38 -15.90
CA ALA A 215 8.92 7.23 -15.06
C ALA A 215 9.31 7.69 -13.66
N LEU A 216 8.76 7.03 -12.63
CA LEU A 216 9.03 7.31 -11.23
C LEU A 216 8.97 6.03 -10.42
N VAL A 217 9.67 6.01 -9.29
CA VAL A 217 9.70 4.83 -8.42
C VAL A 217 9.08 5.17 -7.07
N ILE A 218 7.97 4.49 -6.75
CA ILE A 218 7.23 4.67 -5.51
C ILE A 218 7.70 3.60 -4.53
N PRO A 219 8.06 3.95 -3.27
CA PRO A 219 8.42 2.97 -2.26
C PRO A 219 7.31 1.92 -2.07
N GLY A 220 7.67 0.64 -2.08
CA GLY A 220 6.71 -0.44 -1.85
C GLY A 220 6.03 -0.37 -0.48
N ALA A 221 6.75 0.12 0.54
CA ALA A 221 6.18 0.37 1.85
C ALA A 221 5.05 1.41 1.81
N SER A 222 5.23 2.52 1.06
CA SER A 222 4.19 3.55 0.90
C SER A 222 2.96 2.99 0.18
N LEU A 223 3.16 2.22 -0.90
CA LEU A 223 2.05 1.59 -1.62
C LEU A 223 1.30 0.58 -0.75
N THR A 224 2.01 -0.18 0.09
CA THR A 224 1.39 -1.11 1.05
C THR A 224 0.52 -0.39 2.08
N GLU A 225 0.93 0.79 2.55
CA GLU A 225 0.10 1.59 3.46
C GLU A 225 -1.08 2.24 2.72
N LEU A 226 -0.88 2.66 1.46
CA LEU A 226 -1.97 3.17 0.62
C LEU A 226 -3.06 2.11 0.38
N GLU A 227 -2.68 0.87 0.05
CA GLU A 227 -3.61 -0.26 -0.12
C GLU A 227 -4.54 -0.46 1.09
N LYS A 228 -4.01 -0.31 2.32
CA LYS A 228 -4.78 -0.47 3.56
C LYS A 228 -5.77 0.65 3.84
N ILE A 229 -5.64 1.79 3.15
CA ILE A 229 -6.49 2.97 3.35
C ILE A 229 -7.58 3.05 2.27
N ILE A 230 -7.29 2.55 1.09
CA ILE A 230 -8.26 2.47 0.00
C ILE A 230 -9.34 1.45 0.41
N ASP A 231 -10.57 1.94 0.58
CA ASP A 231 -11.74 1.10 0.80
C ASP A 231 -12.16 0.34 -0.47
N ASP A 232 -13.16 -0.53 -0.35
CA ASP A 232 -13.64 -1.37 -1.46
C ASP A 232 -14.78 -0.71 -2.27
N ASP A 233 -15.02 0.60 -2.10
CA ASP A 233 -15.96 1.37 -2.92
C ASP A 233 -15.43 1.54 -4.35
N GLY A 234 -15.64 0.52 -5.18
CA GLY A 234 -14.99 0.32 -6.47
C GLY A 234 -15.23 1.39 -7.53
N ASP A 235 -16.34 2.13 -7.46
CA ASP A 235 -16.69 3.13 -8.49
C ASP A 235 -16.06 4.51 -8.26
N GLN A 236 -15.42 4.74 -7.11
CA GLN A 236 -14.76 6.01 -6.83
C GLN A 236 -13.39 6.09 -7.51
N MET A 237 -13.03 7.31 -7.91
CA MET A 237 -11.75 7.61 -8.55
C MET A 237 -10.72 8.08 -7.53
N VAL A 238 -9.47 7.74 -7.79
CA VAL A 238 -8.28 8.28 -7.13
C VAL A 238 -7.59 9.23 -8.11
N ASP A 239 -7.47 10.49 -7.74
CA ASP A 239 -6.68 11.46 -8.50
C ASP A 239 -5.22 11.33 -8.10
N ILE A 240 -4.36 11.16 -9.09
CA ILE A 240 -2.93 10.93 -8.90
C ILE A 240 -2.18 12.10 -9.52
N VAL A 241 -1.37 12.77 -8.70
CA VAL A 241 -0.53 13.90 -9.12
C VAL A 241 0.93 13.50 -8.98
N MET A 242 1.64 13.52 -10.09
CA MET A 242 3.07 13.20 -10.14
C MET A 242 3.92 14.47 -10.10
N SER A 243 4.89 14.52 -9.18
CA SER A 243 5.91 15.58 -9.10
C SER A 243 7.31 14.97 -9.28
N SER A 244 8.33 15.82 -9.30
CA SER A 244 9.72 15.36 -9.49
C SER A 244 10.26 14.48 -8.37
N ASN A 245 9.80 14.68 -7.13
CA ASN A 245 10.32 14.02 -5.93
C ASN A 245 9.24 13.38 -5.04
N GLN A 246 7.96 13.48 -5.45
CA GLN A 246 6.84 12.93 -4.70
C GLN A 246 5.64 12.63 -5.59
N ILE A 247 4.75 11.80 -5.08
CA ILE A 247 3.46 11.49 -5.66
C ILE A 247 2.36 11.73 -4.63
N LEU A 248 1.24 12.24 -5.08
CA LEU A 248 0.05 12.51 -4.27
C LEU A 248 -1.13 11.69 -4.82
N PHE A 249 -1.80 10.97 -3.94
CA PHE A 249 -3.07 10.30 -4.20
C PHE A 249 -4.18 11.02 -3.43
N LYS A 250 -5.26 11.38 -4.12
CA LYS A 250 -6.43 12.05 -3.54
C LYS A 250 -7.66 11.20 -3.76
N PHE A 251 -8.39 10.91 -2.72
CA PHE A 251 -9.68 10.19 -2.78
C PHE A 251 -10.53 10.51 -1.56
N GLY A 252 -11.80 10.77 -1.78
CA GLY A 252 -12.69 11.25 -0.72
C GLY A 252 -12.08 12.43 0.05
N ASN A 253 -12.01 12.29 1.35
CA ASN A 253 -11.43 13.30 2.24
C ASN A 253 -9.96 13.04 2.59
N ILE A 254 -9.27 12.17 1.83
CA ILE A 254 -7.89 11.75 2.09
C ILE A 254 -6.93 12.30 1.04
N GLN A 255 -5.77 12.77 1.50
CA GLN A 255 -4.61 13.09 0.69
C GLN A 255 -3.42 12.29 1.21
N PHE A 256 -2.91 11.41 0.36
CA PHE A 256 -1.78 10.54 0.67
C PHE A 256 -0.57 10.96 -0.15
N TYR A 257 0.49 11.40 0.52
CA TYR A 257 1.74 11.85 -0.09
C TYR A 257 2.82 10.79 0.14
N SER A 258 3.57 10.44 -0.89
CA SER A 258 4.77 9.62 -0.77
C SER A 258 5.95 10.29 -1.45
N ARG A 259 7.11 10.27 -0.82
CA ARG A 259 8.38 10.58 -1.49
C ARG A 259 8.67 9.50 -2.52
N LEU A 260 9.36 9.88 -3.58
CA LEU A 260 9.84 8.95 -4.61
C LEU A 260 11.24 8.45 -4.24
N LEU A 261 11.58 7.25 -4.71
CA LEU A 261 12.95 6.75 -4.60
C LEU A 261 13.81 7.35 -5.71
N ASP A 262 14.98 7.84 -5.33
CA ASP A 262 15.96 8.36 -6.27
C ASP A 262 16.65 7.24 -7.03
N GLY A 263 17.01 7.51 -8.28
CA GLY A 263 17.79 6.62 -9.12
C GLY A 263 17.03 6.09 -10.34
N LYS A 264 17.78 5.48 -11.24
CA LYS A 264 17.22 4.90 -12.47
C LYS A 264 16.84 3.44 -12.22
N TYR A 265 15.57 3.12 -12.42
CA TYR A 265 15.11 1.72 -12.40
C TYR A 265 15.76 0.94 -13.55
N PRO A 266 16.21 -0.33 -13.32
CA PRO A 266 16.80 -1.13 -14.39
C PRO A 266 15.81 -1.39 -15.53
N ASP A 267 16.33 -1.48 -16.75
CA ASP A 267 15.51 -1.87 -17.89
C ASP A 267 15.11 -3.35 -17.76
N THR A 268 13.85 -3.58 -17.48
CA THR A 268 13.28 -4.92 -17.28
C THR A 268 12.76 -5.55 -18.56
N SER A 269 12.60 -4.78 -19.63
CA SER A 269 12.07 -5.27 -20.91
C SER A 269 12.88 -6.43 -21.49
N ARG A 270 14.21 -6.38 -21.29
CA ARG A 270 15.15 -7.43 -21.74
C ARG A 270 15.09 -8.72 -20.92
N LEU A 271 14.47 -8.68 -19.74
CA LEU A 271 14.31 -9.85 -18.88
C LEU A 271 13.10 -10.70 -19.29
N ILE A 272 12.18 -10.12 -20.04
CA ILE A 272 10.94 -10.76 -20.47
C ILE A 272 11.18 -11.41 -21.83
N PRO A 273 11.25 -12.75 -21.91
CA PRO A 273 11.39 -13.45 -23.18
C PRO A 273 10.14 -13.27 -24.06
N THR A 274 10.36 -13.23 -25.35
CA THR A 274 9.29 -13.15 -26.37
C THR A 274 8.84 -14.52 -26.87
N ASP A 275 9.69 -15.55 -26.71
CA ASP A 275 9.46 -16.88 -27.23
C ASP A 275 9.33 -17.91 -26.10
N SER A 276 8.51 -18.92 -26.28
CA SER A 276 8.41 -20.08 -25.41
C SER A 276 8.65 -21.37 -26.18
N LYS A 277 9.22 -22.37 -25.50
CA LYS A 277 9.36 -23.75 -26.05
C LYS A 277 8.20 -24.64 -25.63
N SER A 278 7.61 -24.34 -24.49
CA SER A 278 6.49 -25.10 -23.97
C SER A 278 5.53 -24.18 -23.25
N GLU A 279 4.26 -24.49 -23.33
CA GLU A 279 3.19 -23.76 -22.67
C GLU A 279 2.26 -24.72 -21.93
N MET A 280 1.78 -24.30 -20.78
CA MET A 280 0.87 -25.05 -19.93
C MET A 280 -0.26 -24.16 -19.46
N VAL A 281 -1.50 -24.62 -19.57
CA VAL A 281 -2.67 -24.02 -18.92
C VAL A 281 -3.12 -24.93 -17.80
N VAL A 282 -3.33 -24.36 -16.62
CA VAL A 282 -3.65 -25.12 -15.41
C VAL A 282 -4.53 -24.28 -14.49
N ASP A 283 -5.36 -24.97 -13.71
CA ASP A 283 -6.12 -24.34 -12.62
C ASP A 283 -5.18 -23.68 -11.61
N THR A 284 -5.43 -22.41 -11.33
CA THR A 284 -4.56 -21.56 -10.48
C THR A 284 -4.49 -22.09 -9.05
N ALA A 285 -5.64 -22.44 -8.47
CA ALA A 285 -5.74 -22.92 -7.11
C ALA A 285 -5.10 -24.31 -6.95
N GLN A 286 -5.31 -25.21 -7.92
CA GLN A 286 -4.69 -26.53 -7.91
C GLN A 286 -3.16 -26.44 -7.92
N LEU A 287 -2.59 -25.62 -8.81
CA LEU A 287 -1.15 -25.42 -8.88
C LEU A 287 -0.62 -24.79 -7.59
N TYR A 288 -1.29 -23.74 -7.09
CA TYR A 288 -0.91 -23.08 -5.84
C TYR A 288 -0.86 -24.07 -4.68
N HIS A 289 -1.93 -24.83 -4.46
CA HIS A 289 -2.02 -25.77 -3.35
C HIS A 289 -1.04 -26.95 -3.47
N SER A 290 -0.75 -27.45 -4.68
CA SER A 290 0.27 -28.49 -4.89
C SER A 290 1.67 -27.97 -4.53
N ILE A 291 1.98 -26.72 -4.91
CA ILE A 291 3.25 -26.10 -4.53
C ILE A 291 3.30 -25.82 -3.03
N ASP A 292 2.21 -25.38 -2.40
CA ASP A 292 2.14 -25.14 -0.96
C ASP A 292 2.43 -26.43 -0.17
N ARG A 293 1.79 -27.55 -0.51
CA ARG A 293 2.09 -28.84 0.11
C ARG A 293 3.53 -29.28 -0.11
N ALA A 294 4.06 -29.12 -1.32
CA ALA A 294 5.46 -29.42 -1.62
C ALA A 294 6.43 -28.51 -0.81
N SER A 295 6.03 -27.27 -0.55
CA SER A 295 6.83 -26.31 0.20
C SER A 295 7.07 -26.71 1.65
N LEU A 296 6.23 -27.55 2.25
CA LEU A 296 6.38 -27.98 3.63
C LEU A 296 7.74 -28.65 3.90
N LEU A 297 8.24 -29.44 2.96
CA LEU A 297 9.58 -30.03 3.07
C LEU A 297 10.68 -29.11 2.54
N ALA A 298 10.34 -28.23 1.58
CA ALA A 298 11.30 -27.32 0.97
C ALA A 298 11.70 -26.16 1.92
N ARG A 299 10.88 -25.80 2.90
CA ARG A 299 11.15 -24.70 3.87
C ARG A 299 12.35 -24.95 4.76
N GLU A 300 12.69 -26.21 5.02
CA GLU A 300 13.88 -26.60 5.78
C GLU A 300 15.18 -26.32 5.00
N ASP A 301 15.09 -26.23 3.67
CA ASP A 301 16.19 -25.84 2.82
C ASP A 301 16.21 -24.31 2.62
N ARG A 302 17.38 -23.69 2.68
CA ARG A 302 17.57 -22.22 2.55
C ARG A 302 16.92 -21.61 1.33
N ASN A 303 16.72 -22.39 0.26
CA ASN A 303 16.20 -21.92 -1.04
C ASN A 303 14.72 -22.24 -1.28
N ASN A 304 14.07 -22.98 -0.37
CA ASN A 304 12.67 -23.38 -0.52
C ASN A 304 12.34 -23.95 -1.91
N VAL A 305 13.12 -24.95 -2.36
CA VAL A 305 13.13 -25.42 -3.76
C VAL A 305 12.04 -26.46 -4.00
N VAL A 306 11.21 -26.21 -4.99
CA VAL A 306 10.24 -27.15 -5.56
C VAL A 306 10.63 -27.45 -7.00
N LYS A 307 10.45 -28.70 -7.42
CA LYS A 307 10.70 -29.19 -8.79
C LYS A 307 9.36 -29.41 -9.48
N LEU A 308 9.27 -28.93 -10.71
CA LEU A 308 8.17 -29.19 -11.62
C LEU A 308 8.67 -30.01 -12.80
N ARG A 309 7.97 -31.07 -13.11
CA ARG A 309 8.10 -31.80 -14.37
C ARG A 309 6.73 -31.78 -15.07
N ALA A 310 6.76 -31.52 -16.37
CA ALA A 310 5.58 -31.62 -17.21
C ALA A 310 5.95 -32.44 -18.44
N ASP A 311 5.18 -33.50 -18.68
CA ASP A 311 5.29 -34.32 -19.87
C ASP A 311 3.87 -34.51 -20.41
N ASN A 312 3.62 -33.91 -21.58
CA ASN A 312 2.28 -33.75 -22.07
C ASN A 312 1.41 -33.05 -20.99
N LYS A 313 0.19 -33.48 -20.76
CA LYS A 313 -0.69 -32.91 -19.72
C LYS A 313 -0.38 -33.38 -18.30
N ASN A 314 0.53 -34.34 -18.11
CA ASN A 314 0.85 -34.85 -16.77
C ASN A 314 1.86 -33.96 -16.08
N ILE A 315 1.47 -33.34 -14.98
CA ILE A 315 2.27 -32.43 -14.17
C ILE A 315 2.68 -33.13 -12.88
N GLU A 316 3.96 -33.10 -12.57
CA GLU A 316 4.54 -33.59 -11.34
C GLU A 316 5.13 -32.41 -10.56
N ILE A 317 4.73 -32.25 -9.31
CA ILE A 317 5.32 -31.33 -8.34
C ILE A 317 5.99 -32.16 -7.25
N SER A 318 7.27 -31.85 -6.98
CA SER A 318 8.02 -32.59 -5.98
C SER A 318 8.99 -31.73 -5.19
N SER A 319 9.28 -32.13 -3.97
CA SER A 319 10.31 -31.57 -3.12
C SER A 319 10.93 -32.66 -2.26
N GLN A 320 12.17 -32.47 -1.83
CA GLN A 320 12.93 -33.43 -1.05
C GLN A 320 13.75 -32.71 0.01
N SER A 321 13.69 -33.19 1.23
CA SER A 321 14.62 -32.89 2.33
C SER A 321 15.41 -34.14 2.69
N LEU A 322 16.70 -34.00 2.94
CA LEU A 322 17.54 -35.13 3.33
C LEU A 322 17.16 -35.72 4.68
N GLU A 323 16.60 -34.89 5.58
CA GLU A 323 16.26 -35.28 6.94
C GLU A 323 14.79 -35.68 7.09
N LEU A 324 13.88 -35.01 6.37
CA LEU A 324 12.44 -35.16 6.58
C LEU A 324 11.74 -36.06 5.57
N GLY A 325 12.39 -36.31 4.42
CA GLY A 325 11.81 -37.18 3.38
C GLY A 325 11.47 -36.45 2.10
N ARG A 326 10.48 -36.95 1.36
CA ARG A 326 10.08 -36.42 0.05
C ARG A 326 8.57 -36.30 -0.09
N VAL A 327 8.13 -35.33 -0.86
CA VAL A 327 6.76 -35.17 -1.33
C VAL A 327 6.74 -35.26 -2.85
N PHE A 328 5.69 -35.84 -3.35
CA PHE A 328 5.46 -36.06 -4.77
C PHE A 328 3.96 -36.02 -5.02
N GLU A 329 3.53 -35.14 -5.94
CA GLU A 329 2.15 -35.02 -6.36
C GLU A 329 2.05 -34.97 -7.88
N THR A 330 0.97 -35.51 -8.41
CA THR A 330 0.67 -35.43 -9.85
C THR A 330 -0.75 -34.94 -10.06
N PHE A 331 -0.93 -34.16 -11.11
CA PHE A 331 -2.23 -33.71 -11.60
C PHE A 331 -2.19 -33.45 -13.11
N GLN A 332 -3.35 -33.17 -13.71
CA GLN A 332 -3.43 -32.93 -15.15
C GLN A 332 -3.54 -31.43 -15.42
N ALA A 333 -2.81 -30.96 -16.43
CA ALA A 333 -3.04 -29.65 -17.02
C ALA A 333 -4.22 -29.67 -17.98
N ASP A 334 -4.92 -28.56 -18.13
CA ASP A 334 -5.98 -28.41 -19.13
C ASP A 334 -5.42 -28.49 -20.55
N GLU A 335 -4.30 -27.76 -20.76
CA GLU A 335 -3.57 -27.70 -22.02
C GLU A 335 -2.07 -27.84 -21.76
N PHE A 336 -1.38 -28.50 -22.67
CA PHE A 336 0.08 -28.54 -22.74
C PHE A 336 0.55 -28.61 -24.17
N THR A 337 1.52 -27.80 -24.54
CA THR A 337 2.13 -27.79 -25.87
C THR A 337 3.64 -27.65 -25.75
N GLY A 338 4.39 -28.21 -26.72
CA GLY A 338 5.84 -28.12 -26.79
C GLY A 338 6.58 -29.29 -26.15
N ASP A 339 7.85 -29.04 -25.81
CA ASP A 339 8.77 -30.05 -25.27
C ASP A 339 8.50 -30.38 -23.80
N PRO A 340 8.83 -31.59 -23.29
CA PRO A 340 8.79 -31.89 -21.86
C PRO A 340 9.60 -30.93 -21.03
N VAL A 341 9.06 -30.49 -19.90
CA VAL A 341 9.64 -29.50 -19.01
C VAL A 341 10.21 -30.15 -17.75
N ARG A 342 11.40 -29.71 -17.34
CA ARG A 342 11.98 -30.00 -16.03
C ARG A 342 12.63 -28.74 -15.51
N ILE A 343 12.09 -28.20 -14.39
CA ILE A 343 12.54 -26.93 -13.86
C ILE A 343 12.41 -26.92 -12.34
N SER A 344 13.28 -26.17 -11.66
CA SER A 344 13.23 -25.97 -10.20
C SER A 344 13.13 -24.48 -9.91
N PHE A 345 12.35 -24.12 -8.90
CA PHE A 345 12.09 -22.73 -8.52
C PHE A 345 11.84 -22.61 -7.02
N SER A 346 11.85 -21.36 -6.51
CA SER A 346 11.44 -21.08 -5.15
C SER A 346 9.92 -21.21 -5.01
N ALA A 347 9.46 -22.11 -4.14
CA ALA A 347 8.04 -22.26 -3.83
C ALA A 347 7.44 -20.93 -3.39
N LYS A 348 8.15 -20.19 -2.51
CA LYS A 348 7.71 -18.89 -2.03
C LYS A 348 7.44 -17.92 -3.18
N PHE A 349 8.37 -17.76 -4.11
CA PHE A 349 8.21 -16.80 -5.21
C PHE A 349 7.09 -17.18 -6.17
N MET A 350 6.91 -18.48 -6.42
CA MET A 350 5.82 -18.96 -7.26
C MET A 350 4.46 -18.78 -6.57
N MET A 351 4.37 -19.09 -5.29
CA MET A 351 3.14 -18.90 -4.50
C MET A 351 2.79 -17.43 -4.34
N ASP A 352 3.79 -16.57 -4.09
CA ASP A 352 3.58 -15.11 -4.02
C ASP A 352 2.98 -14.57 -5.34
N ALA A 353 3.44 -15.08 -6.49
CA ALA A 353 2.91 -14.70 -7.79
C ALA A 353 1.49 -15.25 -8.02
N LEU A 354 1.28 -16.56 -7.85
CA LEU A 354 -0.03 -17.20 -8.06
C LEU A 354 -1.10 -16.65 -7.13
N GLY A 355 -0.75 -16.34 -5.87
CA GLY A 355 -1.67 -15.76 -4.88
C GLY A 355 -2.12 -14.32 -5.18
N ARG A 356 -1.61 -13.68 -6.25
CA ARG A 356 -2.02 -12.35 -6.72
C ARG A 356 -2.84 -12.39 -8.00
N ILE A 357 -3.17 -13.58 -8.46
CA ILE A 357 -3.96 -13.83 -9.67
C ILE A 357 -5.35 -14.29 -9.24
N ASP A 358 -6.37 -13.53 -9.62
CA ASP A 358 -7.77 -13.87 -9.31
C ASP A 358 -8.40 -14.74 -10.39
N ALA A 359 -7.71 -14.97 -11.53
CA ALA A 359 -8.21 -15.81 -12.60
C ALA A 359 -8.21 -17.29 -12.22
N GLU A 360 -9.27 -18.01 -12.57
CA GLU A 360 -9.41 -19.45 -12.36
C GLU A 360 -8.24 -20.23 -12.96
N ARG A 361 -7.70 -19.77 -14.10
CA ARG A 361 -6.63 -20.45 -14.84
C ARG A 361 -5.47 -19.53 -15.13
N VAL A 362 -4.27 -20.12 -15.12
CA VAL A 362 -3.03 -19.46 -15.52
C VAL A 362 -2.41 -20.17 -16.70
N ARG A 363 -1.80 -19.38 -17.59
CA ARG A 363 -0.93 -19.86 -18.65
C ARG A 363 0.52 -19.63 -18.25
N ILE A 364 1.30 -20.70 -18.28
CA ILE A 364 2.71 -20.70 -17.90
C ILE A 364 3.55 -21.01 -19.11
N TYR A 365 4.56 -20.17 -19.34
CA TYR A 365 5.48 -20.31 -20.48
C TYR A 365 6.86 -20.72 -19.97
N PHE A 366 7.43 -21.75 -20.62
CA PHE A 366 8.75 -22.27 -20.32
C PHE A 366 9.66 -22.08 -21.53
N ILE A 367 10.82 -21.49 -21.30
CA ILE A 367 11.83 -21.20 -22.33
C ILE A 367 12.97 -22.23 -22.28
N GLY A 368 13.16 -22.84 -21.13
CA GLY A 368 14.20 -23.85 -20.87
C GLY A 368 14.50 -23.98 -19.38
N PRO A 369 15.32 -24.98 -19.00
CA PRO A 369 15.49 -25.39 -17.59
C PRO A 369 16.18 -24.32 -16.71
N MET A 370 16.91 -23.40 -17.34
CA MET A 370 17.64 -22.31 -16.66
C MET A 370 17.21 -20.93 -17.17
N ARG A 371 16.01 -20.83 -17.71
CA ARG A 371 15.43 -19.58 -18.21
C ARG A 371 14.21 -19.22 -17.38
N PRO A 372 13.82 -17.94 -17.34
CA PRO A 372 12.67 -17.50 -16.58
C PRO A 372 11.38 -18.25 -16.90
N ILE A 373 10.55 -18.46 -15.88
CA ILE A 373 9.18 -18.95 -16.01
C ILE A 373 8.28 -17.72 -16.10
N ILE A 374 7.46 -17.63 -17.13
CA ILE A 374 6.48 -16.57 -17.31
C ILE A 374 5.11 -17.09 -16.93
N ILE A 375 4.35 -16.31 -16.16
CA ILE A 375 3.02 -16.63 -15.70
C ILE A 375 2.09 -15.49 -16.12
N ARG A 376 0.96 -15.84 -16.76
CA ARG A 376 -0.10 -14.90 -17.12
C ARG A 376 -1.46 -15.49 -16.77
N PRO A 377 -2.42 -14.69 -16.27
CA PRO A 377 -3.80 -15.11 -16.18
C PRO A 377 -4.35 -15.45 -17.58
N VAL A 378 -5.22 -16.45 -17.67
CA VAL A 378 -5.96 -16.69 -18.92
C VAL A 378 -7.03 -15.60 -19.04
N GLY A 379 -7.02 -14.90 -20.16
CA GLY A 379 -7.97 -13.80 -20.43
C GLY A 379 -7.48 -12.41 -20.08
N ASP A 380 -6.38 -12.25 -19.32
CA ASP A 380 -5.77 -10.95 -19.05
C ASP A 380 -4.30 -10.92 -19.49
N GLN A 381 -4.03 -10.21 -20.58
CA GLN A 381 -2.68 -10.01 -21.11
C GLN A 381 -1.92 -8.84 -20.46
N GLN A 382 -2.59 -8.06 -19.62
CA GLN A 382 -2.02 -6.88 -18.97
C GLN A 382 -1.22 -7.22 -17.71
N ILE A 383 -1.30 -8.47 -17.24
CA ILE A 383 -0.51 -9.00 -16.13
C ILE A 383 0.57 -9.94 -16.67
N LEU A 384 1.79 -9.73 -16.22
CA LEU A 384 2.90 -10.65 -16.43
C LEU A 384 3.66 -10.82 -15.12
N MET A 385 3.87 -12.06 -14.74
CA MET A 385 4.72 -12.41 -13.61
C MET A 385 5.86 -13.31 -14.10
N LEU A 386 7.04 -13.12 -13.53
CA LEU A 386 8.23 -13.86 -13.89
C LEU A 386 8.91 -14.38 -12.63
N VAL A 387 9.31 -15.65 -12.66
CA VAL A 387 10.10 -16.29 -11.59
C VAL A 387 11.35 -16.90 -12.19
N LEU A 388 12.51 -16.59 -11.64
CA LEU A 388 13.76 -17.21 -12.06
C LEU A 388 13.87 -18.64 -11.51
N PRO A 389 14.39 -19.57 -12.33
CA PRO A 389 14.67 -20.93 -11.87
C PRO A 389 15.84 -20.96 -10.88
N ILE A 390 15.86 -22.01 -10.06
CA ILE A 390 16.97 -22.33 -9.17
C ILE A 390 17.74 -23.50 -9.73
N ARG A 391 19.06 -23.37 -9.78
CA ARG A 391 19.92 -24.47 -10.21
C ARG A 391 19.99 -25.52 -9.12
N THR A 392 19.51 -26.70 -9.42
CA THR A 392 19.65 -27.90 -8.56
C THR A 392 20.69 -28.84 -9.18
N PHE A 393 21.69 -29.20 -8.42
CA PHE A 393 22.71 -30.17 -8.84
C PHE A 393 22.23 -31.61 -8.66
#